data_5fe7ec988bade2f6d1855f775c6ad412
#
_entry.id   5fe7ec988bade2f6d1855f775c6ad412
#
_cell.length_a   1.000
_cell.length_b   1.000
_cell.length_c   1.000
_cell.angle_alpha   90.00
_cell.angle_beta   90.00
_cell.angle_gamma   90.00
#
_symmetry.space_group_name_H-M   'P 1'
#
loop_
_entity.id
_entity.type
_entity.pdbx_description
1 polymer ?
#
loop_
_entity_poly.entity_id
_entity_poly.type
_entity_poly.pdbx_seq_one_letter_code
_entity_poly.pdbx_strand_id
1 'polypeptide(L)'
;QNEIDWRINHSSAGWLYIATTKSMPGMYKIGCTRRLNPLIRLSELSSASVPFVFECNGLVFSENVFDIETKIHQRLYSKRVNKENKHKEFFYGNPNDAITILKEEFDIKVHYVNEIGINIEE
;
A
#
# COMPACT_ATOMS: atom_id res chain seq x y z
N GLN A 1 4.08 -18.62 12.31
CA GLN A 1 2.66 -18.42 11.99
C GLN A 1 2.46 -18.40 10.49
N ASN A 2 1.56 -19.22 9.96
CA ASN A 2 1.26 -19.23 8.53
C ASN A 2 0.17 -18.21 8.18
N GLU A 3 -0.05 -17.99 6.91
CA GLU A 3 -0.99 -16.97 6.44
C GLU A 3 -2.45 -17.30 6.79
N ILE A 4 -2.82 -18.57 6.76
CA ILE A 4 -4.18 -18.98 7.10
C ILE A 4 -4.48 -18.67 8.56
N ASP A 5 -3.59 -19.04 9.47
CA ASP A 5 -3.74 -18.74 10.89
C ASP A 5 -3.77 -17.25 11.16
N TRP A 6 -2.92 -16.51 10.45
CA TRP A 6 -2.86 -15.05 10.58
C TRP A 6 -4.20 -14.41 10.20
N ARG A 7 -4.79 -14.84 9.07
CA ARG A 7 -6.07 -14.31 8.61
C ARG A 7 -7.23 -14.65 9.52
N ILE A 8 -7.21 -15.83 10.12
CA ILE A 8 -8.24 -16.26 11.08
C ILE A 8 -8.18 -15.39 12.33
N ASN A 9 -6.97 -15.18 12.86
CA ASN A 9 -6.76 -14.44 14.11
C ASN A 9 -6.84 -12.93 13.96
N HIS A 10 -6.72 -12.41 12.72
CA HIS A 10 -6.69 -10.97 12.44
C HIS A 10 -7.63 -10.65 11.27
N SER A 11 -8.94 -10.76 11.54
CA SER A 11 -9.95 -10.70 10.48
C SER A 11 -9.98 -9.40 9.68
N SER A 12 -9.58 -8.28 10.29
CA SER A 12 -9.56 -6.96 9.63
C SER A 12 -8.16 -6.40 9.47
N ALA A 13 -7.16 -7.06 10.04
CA ALA A 13 -5.79 -6.56 10.01
C ALA A 13 -5.14 -6.77 8.65
N GLY A 14 -4.20 -5.90 8.33
CA GLY A 14 -3.45 -6.02 7.10
C GLY A 14 -2.43 -4.91 6.99
N TRP A 15 -1.89 -4.78 5.78
CA TRP A 15 -0.88 -3.79 5.44
C TRP A 15 -1.41 -2.84 4.38
N LEU A 16 -1.28 -1.55 4.65
CA LEU A 16 -1.40 -0.52 3.62
C LEU A 16 -0.03 -0.36 2.98
N TYR A 17 0.02 -0.32 1.66
CA TYR A 17 1.29 -0.10 0.96
C TYR A 17 1.19 1.13 0.06
N ILE A 18 2.30 1.84 -0.05
CA ILE A 18 2.46 2.96 -0.95
C ILE A 18 3.56 2.56 -1.93
N ALA A 19 3.24 2.55 -3.21
CA ALA A 19 4.13 2.00 -4.22
C ALA A 19 4.21 2.88 -5.45
N THR A 20 5.37 2.86 -6.10
CA THR A 20 5.60 3.58 -7.34
C THR A 20 6.13 2.62 -8.40
N THR A 21 6.02 3.02 -9.66
CA THR A 21 6.65 2.33 -10.76
C THR A 21 7.19 3.36 -11.75
N LYS A 22 8.34 3.06 -12.35
CA LYS A 22 8.97 3.95 -13.35
C LYS A 22 8.12 4.11 -14.59
N SER A 23 7.23 3.16 -14.86
CA SER A 23 6.33 3.21 -16.01
C SER A 23 5.22 4.24 -15.86
N MET A 24 5.00 4.74 -14.64
CA MET A 24 3.96 5.72 -14.34
C MET A 24 4.55 6.88 -13.53
N PRO A 25 5.40 7.71 -14.16
CA PRO A 25 6.04 8.82 -13.46
C PRO A 25 5.00 9.86 -13.00
N GLY A 26 5.24 10.47 -11.84
CA GLY A 26 4.35 11.48 -11.28
C GLY A 26 3.10 10.92 -10.64
N MET A 27 3.03 9.61 -10.45
CA MET A 27 1.89 8.95 -9.82
C MET A 27 2.38 7.92 -8.81
N TYR A 28 1.52 7.58 -7.86
CA TYR A 28 1.80 6.50 -6.91
C TYR A 28 0.51 5.76 -6.58
N LYS A 29 0.66 4.53 -6.10
CA LYS A 29 -0.45 3.66 -5.73
C LYS A 29 -0.56 3.55 -4.22
N ILE A 30 -1.79 3.63 -3.71
CA ILE A 30 -2.09 3.30 -2.32
C ILE A 30 -3.06 2.13 -2.35
N GLY A 31 -2.63 1.00 -1.84
CA GLY A 31 -3.47 -0.19 -1.77
C GLY A 31 -3.31 -0.89 -0.44
N CYS A 32 -4.07 -1.95 -0.24
CA CYS A 32 -3.92 -2.76 0.96
C CYS A 32 -3.92 -4.23 0.63
N THR A 33 -3.39 -5.00 1.57
CA THR A 33 -3.36 -6.45 1.48
C THR A 33 -3.50 -7.06 2.86
N ARG A 34 -4.18 -8.20 2.91
CA ARG A 34 -4.25 -9.00 4.14
C ARG A 34 -3.24 -10.15 4.14
N ARG A 35 -2.28 -10.12 3.20
CA ARG A 35 -1.18 -11.08 3.20
C ARG A 35 -0.29 -10.87 4.42
N LEU A 36 0.22 -11.96 4.99
CA LEU A 36 1.15 -11.88 6.11
C LEU A 36 2.43 -11.12 5.71
N ASN A 37 2.92 -11.38 4.50
CA ASN A 37 4.03 -10.62 3.92
C ASN A 37 3.47 -9.68 2.85
N PRO A 38 3.43 -8.36 3.11
CA PRO A 38 2.83 -7.40 2.18
C PRO A 38 3.57 -7.30 0.84
N LEU A 39 4.85 -7.63 0.81
CA LEU A 39 5.64 -7.53 -0.42
C LEU A 39 5.27 -8.61 -1.44
N ILE A 40 4.63 -9.70 -0.99
CA ILE A 40 4.09 -10.71 -1.90
C ILE A 40 3.03 -10.09 -2.82
N ARG A 41 2.18 -9.20 -2.27
CA ARG A 41 1.16 -8.51 -3.07
C ARG A 41 1.79 -7.64 -4.16
N LEU A 42 2.88 -6.93 -3.84
CA LEU A 42 3.59 -6.11 -4.83
C LEU A 42 4.25 -6.98 -5.90
N SER A 43 4.76 -8.14 -5.51
CA SER A 43 5.30 -9.11 -6.46
C SER A 43 4.22 -9.61 -7.42
N GLU A 44 3.03 -9.90 -6.91
CA GLU A 44 1.90 -10.32 -7.73
C GLU A 44 1.47 -9.24 -8.73
N LEU A 45 1.48 -7.98 -8.29
CA LEU A 45 1.17 -6.84 -9.16
C LEU A 45 2.23 -6.66 -10.26
N SER A 46 3.45 -7.11 -10.01
CA SER A 46 4.58 -7.01 -10.93
C SER A 46 4.76 -8.30 -11.74
N SER A 47 3.70 -9.06 -11.97
CA SER A 47 3.75 -10.34 -12.68
C SER A 47 4.11 -10.18 -14.16
N ALA A 48 4.39 -11.30 -14.83
CA ALA A 48 4.77 -11.31 -16.24
C ALA A 48 3.71 -10.73 -17.17
N SER A 49 2.46 -10.72 -16.76
CA SER A 49 1.36 -10.14 -17.55
C SER A 49 1.28 -8.61 -17.41
N VAL A 50 2.03 -8.03 -16.48
CA VAL A 50 2.08 -6.59 -16.24
C VAL A 50 3.51 -6.11 -16.57
N PRO A 51 3.69 -5.21 -17.54
CA PRO A 51 5.02 -4.87 -18.05
C PRO A 51 5.81 -3.90 -17.16
N PHE A 52 5.49 -3.78 -15.90
CA PHE A 52 6.20 -2.87 -15.01
C PHE A 52 6.29 -3.45 -13.60
N VAL A 53 7.31 -2.99 -12.88
CA VAL A 53 7.61 -3.44 -11.51
C VAL A 53 7.28 -2.31 -10.54
N PHE A 54 6.61 -2.66 -9.46
CA PHE A 54 6.32 -1.71 -8.38
C PHE A 54 7.40 -1.75 -7.31
N GLU A 55 7.78 -0.55 -6.85
CA GLU A 55 8.68 -0.38 -5.72
C GLU A 55 7.87 0.05 -4.50
N CYS A 56 8.17 -0.55 -3.36
CA CYS A 56 7.48 -0.20 -2.12
C CYS A 56 8.14 1.01 -1.47
N ASN A 57 7.38 2.07 -1.27
CA ASN A 57 7.87 3.30 -0.66
C ASN A 57 7.51 3.41 0.82
N GLY A 58 6.50 2.69 1.26
CA GLY A 58 6.10 2.68 2.65
C GLY A 58 5.06 1.62 2.95
N LEU A 59 5.04 1.17 4.19
CA LEU A 59 4.13 0.14 4.69
C LEU A 59 3.53 0.58 6.02
N VAL A 60 2.24 0.36 6.18
CA VAL A 60 1.56 0.60 7.44
C VAL A 60 0.80 -0.66 7.85
N PHE A 61 1.10 -1.18 9.03
CA PHE A 61 0.28 -2.24 9.61
C PHE A 61 -0.89 -1.64 10.36
N SER A 62 -2.07 -2.24 10.22
CA SER A 62 -3.25 -1.81 10.96
C SER A 62 -4.13 -3.00 11.31
N GLU A 63 -4.72 -2.97 12.49
CA GLU A 63 -5.73 -3.94 12.89
C GLU A 63 -7.02 -3.77 12.08
N ASN A 64 -7.22 -2.62 11.45
CA ASN A 64 -8.33 -2.36 10.56
C ASN A 64 -7.82 -1.60 9.32
N VAL A 65 -7.21 -2.35 8.40
CA VAL A 65 -6.52 -1.76 7.25
C VAL A 65 -7.47 -1.08 6.28
N PHE A 66 -8.68 -1.60 6.13
CA PHE A 66 -9.65 -1.02 5.19
C PHE A 66 -10.13 0.35 5.66
N ASP A 67 -10.21 0.57 6.98
CA ASP A 67 -10.57 1.87 7.53
C ASP A 67 -9.51 2.92 7.19
N ILE A 68 -8.25 2.58 7.37
CA ILE A 68 -7.14 3.49 7.04
C ILE A 68 -7.07 3.75 5.54
N GLU A 69 -7.26 2.72 4.73
CA GLU A 69 -7.28 2.90 3.28
C GLU A 69 -8.38 3.87 2.86
N THR A 70 -9.57 3.70 3.40
CA THR A 70 -10.69 4.60 3.10
C THR A 70 -10.37 6.04 3.49
N LYS A 71 -9.82 6.23 4.67
CA LYS A 71 -9.49 7.57 5.17
C LYS A 71 -8.43 8.28 4.32
N ILE A 72 -7.36 7.57 3.97
CA ILE A 72 -6.31 8.18 3.16
C ILE A 72 -6.79 8.44 1.73
N HIS A 73 -7.60 7.56 1.16
CA HIS A 73 -8.19 7.77 -0.16
C HIS A 73 -9.11 9.00 -0.16
N GLN A 74 -9.91 9.18 0.88
CA GLN A 74 -10.77 10.36 1.00
C GLN A 74 -9.95 11.63 1.13
N ARG A 75 -8.90 11.59 1.94
CA ARG A 75 -8.02 12.75 2.16
C ARG A 75 -7.35 13.19 0.86
N LEU A 76 -7.01 12.24 -0.02
CA LEU A 76 -6.32 12.49 -1.27
C LEU A 76 -7.24 12.46 -2.49
N TYR A 77 -8.55 12.54 -2.29
CA TYR A 77 -9.51 12.40 -3.38
C TYR A 77 -9.24 13.34 -4.56
N SER A 78 -8.86 14.58 -4.28
CA SER A 78 -8.59 15.57 -5.34
C SER A 78 -7.40 15.18 -6.22
N LYS A 79 -6.54 14.28 -5.76
CA LYS A 79 -5.37 13.81 -6.48
C LYS A 79 -5.59 12.46 -7.18
N ARG A 80 -6.76 11.85 -7.04
CA ARG A 80 -7.02 10.56 -7.68
C ARG A 80 -6.90 10.67 -9.20
N VAL A 81 -6.21 9.71 -9.79
CA VAL A 81 -6.06 9.63 -11.25
C VAL A 81 -7.39 9.28 -11.90
N ASN A 82 -8.13 8.33 -11.31
CA ASN A 82 -9.43 7.91 -11.82
C ASN A 82 -10.48 8.09 -10.73
N LYS A 83 -11.29 9.16 -10.85
CA LYS A 83 -12.32 9.49 -9.86
C LYS A 83 -13.62 8.70 -10.05
N GLU A 84 -13.83 8.13 -11.22
CA GLU A 84 -15.04 7.38 -11.52
C GLU A 84 -14.96 5.94 -11.03
N ASN A 85 -13.79 5.34 -11.10
CA ASN A 85 -13.58 3.96 -10.68
C ASN A 85 -12.84 3.90 -9.33
N LYS A 86 -13.58 3.62 -8.26
CA LYS A 86 -13.02 3.58 -6.90
C LYS A 86 -11.99 2.46 -6.70
N HIS A 87 -11.93 1.48 -7.61
CA HIS A 87 -10.96 0.39 -7.53
C HIS A 87 -9.61 0.76 -8.15
N LYS A 88 -9.52 1.92 -8.81
CA LYS A 88 -8.26 2.43 -9.35
C LYS A 88 -7.59 3.30 -8.30
N GLU A 89 -6.58 2.77 -7.65
CA GLU A 89 -5.97 3.32 -6.43
C GLU A 89 -4.72 4.13 -6.70
N PHE A 90 -4.68 4.86 -7.81
CA PHE A 90 -3.54 5.73 -8.18
C PHE A 90 -3.84 7.19 -7.89
N PHE A 91 -2.77 7.91 -7.51
CA PHE A 91 -2.84 9.32 -7.17
C PHE A 91 -1.72 10.08 -7.85
N TYR A 92 -2.00 11.32 -8.26
CA TYR A 92 -0.99 12.22 -8.81
C TYR A 92 -0.13 12.78 -7.67
N GLY A 93 1.16 12.88 -7.91
CA GLY A 93 2.10 13.50 -7.00
C GLY A 93 3.20 12.55 -6.56
N ASN A 94 3.81 12.87 -5.41
CA ASN A 94 4.92 12.13 -4.85
C ASN A 94 4.40 11.21 -3.74
N PRO A 95 4.89 9.97 -3.62
CA PRO A 95 4.46 9.07 -2.53
C PRO A 95 4.72 9.65 -1.14
N ASN A 96 5.70 10.55 -0.99
CA ASN A 96 5.95 11.21 0.29
C ASN A 96 4.78 12.08 0.74
N ASP A 97 3.92 12.52 -0.17
CA ASP A 97 2.72 13.28 0.20
C ASP A 97 1.80 12.43 1.06
N ALA A 98 1.56 11.18 0.66
CA ALA A 98 0.75 10.25 1.44
C ALA A 98 1.44 9.84 2.74
N ILE A 99 2.74 9.60 2.69
CA ILE A 99 3.53 9.23 3.87
C ILE A 99 3.46 10.34 4.94
N THR A 100 3.59 11.59 4.52
CA THR A 100 3.50 12.74 5.42
C THR A 100 2.12 12.85 6.08
N ILE A 101 1.06 12.66 5.30
CA ILE A 101 -0.30 12.67 5.82
C ILE A 101 -0.49 11.58 6.88
N LEU A 102 -0.04 10.35 6.58
CA LEU A 102 -0.17 9.24 7.51
C LEU A 102 0.57 9.51 8.82
N LYS A 103 1.79 10.06 8.74
CA LYS A 103 2.59 10.34 9.93
C LYS A 103 2.07 11.53 10.72
N GLU A 104 1.77 12.64 10.05
CA GLU A 104 1.50 13.91 10.71
C GLU A 104 0.02 14.15 11.00
N GLU A 105 -0.87 13.77 10.08
CA GLU A 105 -2.30 14.00 10.26
C GLU A 105 -2.99 12.82 10.96
N PHE A 106 -2.57 11.60 10.65
CA PHE A 106 -3.19 10.39 11.20
C PHE A 106 -2.43 9.79 12.37
N ASP A 107 -1.22 10.31 12.65
CA ASP A 107 -0.35 9.83 13.73
C ASP A 107 -0.08 8.32 13.63
N ILE A 108 0.22 7.88 12.42
CA ILE A 108 0.45 6.46 12.12
C ILE A 108 1.93 6.26 11.78
N LYS A 109 2.51 5.18 12.29
CA LYS A 109 3.89 4.83 11.99
C LYS A 109 3.96 4.20 10.59
N VAL A 110 4.85 4.74 9.75
CA VAL A 110 5.12 4.19 8.42
C VAL A 110 6.46 3.45 8.48
N HIS A 111 6.44 2.22 8.00
CA HIS A 111 7.64 1.37 7.93
C HIS A 111 8.20 1.37 6.52
N TYR A 112 9.51 1.18 6.44
CA TYR A 112 10.22 1.01 5.17
C TYR A 112 10.75 -0.42 5.10
N VAL A 113 10.95 -0.94 3.90
CA VAL A 113 11.32 -2.35 3.70
C VAL A 113 12.56 -2.74 4.52
N ASN A 114 13.55 -1.87 4.57
CA ASN A 114 14.78 -2.13 5.31
C ASN A 114 14.54 -2.32 6.81
N GLU A 115 13.55 -1.64 7.36
CA GLU A 115 13.28 -1.65 8.81
C GLU A 115 12.58 -2.93 9.25
N ILE A 116 11.68 -3.45 8.41
CA ILE A 116 10.86 -4.61 8.78
C ILE A 116 11.51 -5.94 8.40
N GLY A 117 12.59 -5.91 7.63
CA GLY A 117 13.33 -7.12 7.26
C GLY A 117 12.57 -8.09 6.36
N ILE A 118 11.51 -7.67 5.72
CA ILE A 118 10.76 -8.51 4.80
C ILE A 118 11.50 -8.57 3.46
N ASN A 119 11.60 -9.76 2.89
CA ASN A 119 12.27 -9.97 1.62
C ASN A 119 11.27 -10.45 0.58
N ILE A 120 11.12 -9.67 -0.48
CA ILE A 120 10.20 -9.96 -1.56
C ILE A 120 10.66 -11.14 -2.44
N GLU A 121 11.96 -11.42 -2.47
CA GLU A 121 12.53 -12.46 -3.34
C GLU A 121 12.32 -13.87 -2.79
N GLU A 122 11.95 -13.98 -1.56
CA GLU A 122 11.60 -15.26 -0.96
C GLU A 122 10.14 -15.60 -1.26
#